data_c850dac5d5ccf281b18d7bea68ac63d9
#
_entry.id   c850dac5d5ccf281b18d7bea68ac63d9
#
_cell.length_a   1.000
_cell.length_b   1.000
_cell.length_c   1.000
_cell.angle_alpha   90.00
_cell.angle_beta   90.00
_cell.angle_gamma   90.00
#
_symmetry.space_group_name_H-M   'P 1'
#
loop_
_entity.id
_entity.type
_entity.pdbx_description
1 polymer ?
#
loop_
_entity_poly.entity_id
_entity_poly.type
_entity_poly.pdbx_seq_one_letter_code
_entity_poly.pdbx_strand_id
1 'polypeptide(L)'
;STLFPYTTLFRSITYGRLSLSGVVGDHPGETTIRKGRSMNIQLMNVAVDIIEQRLAPLANVLTRNNHITAMRDSFALAMPFVIVGSLLVPILFPPVSIDGASRFGQVYLLLRPILLPTFQLTIGLVALIVAFGASASLAKQYRLPERLCGLTGCLAFLLFIGFRETAVSNVYLGGMGIFTALISSTYSIEIIRFFYKKGWCIRLPDEVPLMTRNGFQLLIPLLVVMLSISVMNAILLQTTGRIVPELISEAVRPLVLASDTLMAVLISLFICNLLWFIGIHGALIITGIMNPFWMTYLFENQQALAAGSPTDRKSTRLN
;
A
#
# COMPACT_ATOMS: atom_id res chain seq x y z
N SER A 1 -2.46 -18.22 17.26
CA SER A 1 -1.38 -18.13 18.26
C SER A 1 -0.04 -18.58 17.68
N THR A 2 0.41 -18.00 16.56
CA THR A 2 1.72 -18.34 15.95
C THR A 2 2.41 -17.12 15.34
N LEU A 3 2.38 -15.97 16.04
CA LEU A 3 2.94 -14.72 15.49
C LEU A 3 4.28 -14.28 16.12
N PHE A 4 4.88 -15.03 17.07
CA PHE A 4 6.08 -14.57 17.78
C PHE A 4 7.14 -15.65 18.07
N PRO A 5 7.80 -16.26 17.06
CA PRO A 5 8.97 -17.09 17.36
C PRO A 5 10.24 -16.29 17.63
N TYR A 6 10.33 -15.00 17.22
CA TYR A 6 11.58 -14.23 17.31
C TYR A 6 11.82 -13.53 18.65
N THR A 7 10.77 -13.13 19.37
CA THR A 7 10.92 -12.49 20.70
C THR A 7 11.47 -13.43 21.75
N THR A 8 11.12 -14.72 21.69
CA THR A 8 11.68 -15.74 22.60
C THR A 8 13.13 -16.04 22.27
N LEU A 9 13.54 -16.02 20.99
CA LEU A 9 14.93 -16.26 20.58
C LEU A 9 15.85 -15.09 20.99
N PHE A 10 15.40 -13.85 20.85
CA PHE A 10 16.17 -12.67 21.30
C PHE A 10 16.30 -12.63 22.83
N ARG A 11 15.24 -12.92 23.56
CA ARG A 11 15.29 -13.06 25.03
C ARG A 11 16.23 -14.18 25.46
N SER A 12 16.21 -15.35 24.82
CA SER A 12 17.10 -16.46 25.17
C SER A 12 18.58 -16.17 24.86
N ILE A 13 18.88 -15.42 23.80
CA ILE A 13 20.26 -15.00 23.47
C ILE A 13 20.77 -13.96 24.46
N THR A 14 19.92 -13.03 24.92
CA THR A 14 20.29 -12.00 25.89
C THR A 14 20.43 -12.58 27.31
N TYR A 15 19.56 -13.49 27.72
CA TYR A 15 19.63 -14.17 29.01
C TYR A 15 20.67 -15.30 29.04
N GLY A 16 20.86 -16.03 27.96
CA GLY A 16 21.86 -17.13 27.86
C GLY A 16 23.31 -16.66 27.92
N ARG A 17 23.61 -15.41 27.57
CA ARG A 17 24.98 -14.83 27.72
C ARG A 17 25.29 -14.31 29.11
N LEU A 18 24.31 -14.17 29.99
CA LEU A 18 24.51 -13.65 31.37
C LEU A 18 24.77 -14.73 32.40
N SER A 19 24.60 -16.02 32.07
CA SER A 19 24.82 -17.14 33.02
C SER A 19 26.21 -17.78 32.96
N LEU A 20 27.10 -17.34 32.06
CA LEU A 20 28.47 -17.90 31.91
C LEU A 20 29.55 -17.08 32.63
N SER A 21 29.22 -16.24 33.60
CA SER A 21 30.17 -15.48 34.40
C SER A 21 30.34 -16.00 35.84
N GLY A 22 30.56 -17.27 35.97
CA GLY A 22 31.11 -17.87 37.16
C GLY A 22 32.58 -18.25 36.92
N VAL A 23 33.49 -17.63 37.71
CA VAL A 23 34.92 -17.97 37.82
C VAL A 23 35.85 -17.28 36.80
N VAL A 24 36.34 -16.09 37.13
CA VAL A 24 37.73 -15.62 36.90
C VAL A 24 38.00 -14.40 37.82
N GLY A 25 39.21 -14.32 38.38
CA GLY A 25 39.64 -13.53 39.48
C GLY A 25 39.63 -11.99 39.34
N ASP A 26 39.64 -11.34 40.50
CA ASP A 26 39.58 -9.90 40.68
C ASP A 26 40.88 -9.18 40.26
N HIS A 27 40.80 -8.35 39.19
CA HIS A 27 41.76 -7.28 38.95
C HIS A 27 41.08 -5.90 39.09
N PRO A 28 41.69 -4.92 39.77
CA PRO A 28 41.03 -3.64 40.13
C PRO A 28 40.70 -2.70 38.97
N GLY A 29 41.10 -2.99 37.75
CA GLY A 29 40.70 -2.23 36.52
C GLY A 29 39.42 -2.72 35.85
N GLU A 30 38.98 -3.95 36.14
CA GLU A 30 37.78 -4.56 35.52
C GLU A 30 36.47 -4.12 36.12
N THR A 31 36.50 -3.67 37.41
CA THR A 31 35.28 -3.26 38.12
C THR A 31 34.64 -1.99 37.52
N THR A 32 35.43 -1.04 37.00
CA THR A 32 34.92 0.21 36.42
C THR A 32 34.31 -0.03 35.04
N ILE A 33 34.94 -0.90 34.25
CA ILE A 33 34.43 -1.29 32.90
C ILE A 33 33.14 -2.13 33.08
N ARG A 34 33.09 -2.99 34.07
CA ARG A 34 31.92 -3.84 34.39
C ARG A 34 30.72 -3.00 34.87
N LYS A 35 30.97 -1.96 35.70
CA LYS A 35 29.93 -1.03 36.17
C LYS A 35 29.36 -0.16 35.06
N GLY A 36 30.20 0.35 34.16
CA GLY A 36 29.75 1.10 32.97
C GLY A 36 28.96 0.24 31.99
N ARG A 37 29.34 -1.04 31.83
CA ARG A 37 28.64 -1.99 30.97
C ARG A 37 27.28 -2.42 31.54
N SER A 38 27.17 -2.59 32.87
CA SER A 38 25.90 -2.90 33.55
C SER A 38 24.92 -1.71 33.55
N MET A 39 25.42 -0.49 33.67
CA MET A 39 24.62 0.73 33.61
C MET A 39 24.07 0.98 32.19
N ASN A 40 24.86 0.72 31.16
CA ASN A 40 24.39 0.78 29.76
C ASN A 40 23.33 -0.28 29.45
N ILE A 41 23.46 -1.48 30.00
CA ILE A 41 22.46 -2.55 29.82
C ILE A 41 21.16 -2.21 30.57
N GLN A 42 21.24 -1.62 31.76
CA GLN A 42 20.05 -1.17 32.49
C GLN A 42 19.33 -0.01 31.79
N LEU A 43 20.06 0.99 31.31
CA LEU A 43 19.49 2.08 30.49
C LEU A 43 18.84 1.56 29.21
N MET A 44 19.48 0.61 28.57
CA MET A 44 18.92 -0.03 27.37
C MET A 44 17.64 -0.82 27.68
N ASN A 45 17.61 -1.57 28.79
CA ASN A 45 16.41 -2.31 29.20
C ASN A 45 15.25 -1.36 29.57
N VAL A 46 15.51 -0.27 30.30
CA VAL A 46 14.50 0.75 30.61
C VAL A 46 13.99 1.43 29.34
N ALA A 47 14.87 1.76 28.40
CA ALA A 47 14.46 2.31 27.10
C ALA A 47 13.59 1.32 26.30
N VAL A 48 13.97 0.04 26.29
CA VAL A 48 13.18 -1.03 25.65
C VAL A 48 11.81 -1.15 26.30
N ASP A 49 11.74 -1.20 27.64
CA ASP A 49 10.46 -1.32 28.36
C ASP A 49 9.52 -0.13 28.10
N ILE A 50 10.06 1.10 28.08
CA ILE A 50 9.27 2.31 27.77
C ILE A 50 8.75 2.25 26.34
N ILE A 51 9.60 1.87 25.38
CA ILE A 51 9.26 1.73 23.98
C ILE A 51 8.19 0.63 23.80
N GLU A 52 8.38 -0.52 24.43
CA GLU A 52 7.44 -1.65 24.39
C GLU A 52 6.08 -1.26 24.98
N GLN A 53 6.06 -0.60 26.14
CA GLN A 53 4.82 -0.19 26.79
C GLN A 53 4.05 0.91 26.04
N ARG A 54 4.75 1.83 25.36
CA ARG A 54 4.12 2.96 24.68
C ARG A 54 3.81 2.69 23.21
N LEU A 55 4.68 1.96 22.51
CA LEU A 55 4.57 1.75 21.07
C LEU A 55 3.92 0.42 20.69
N ALA A 56 4.07 -0.64 21.50
CA ALA A 56 3.40 -1.91 21.21
C ALA A 56 1.87 -1.79 21.13
N PRO A 57 1.17 -1.06 22.01
CA PRO A 57 -0.27 -0.89 21.87
C PRO A 57 -0.65 -0.15 20.60
N LEU A 58 0.09 0.90 20.20
CA LEU A 58 -0.16 1.63 18.95
C LEU A 58 0.07 0.75 17.73
N ALA A 59 1.17 0.01 17.70
CA ALA A 59 1.48 -0.93 16.62
C ALA A 59 0.44 -2.06 16.53
N ASN A 60 -0.05 -2.57 17.66
CA ASN A 60 -1.12 -3.56 17.71
C ASN A 60 -2.45 -3.00 17.18
N VAL A 61 -2.79 -1.74 17.48
CA VAL A 61 -3.98 -1.09 16.90
C VAL A 61 -3.86 -0.98 15.39
N LEU A 62 -2.70 -0.57 14.87
CA LEU A 62 -2.45 -0.46 13.44
C LEU A 62 -2.49 -1.81 12.72
N THR A 63 -1.84 -2.85 13.29
CA THR A 63 -1.82 -4.19 12.69
C THR A 63 -3.16 -4.92 12.78
N ARG A 64 -4.00 -4.58 13.76
CA ARG A 64 -5.35 -5.15 13.91
C ARG A 64 -6.41 -4.39 13.12
N ASN A 65 -6.08 -3.24 12.55
CA ASN A 65 -7.02 -2.49 11.73
C ASN A 65 -7.22 -3.16 10.37
N ASN A 66 -8.44 -3.57 10.08
CA ASN A 66 -8.80 -4.28 8.86
C ASN A 66 -8.50 -3.46 7.60
N HIS A 67 -8.69 -2.14 7.64
CA HIS A 67 -8.43 -1.27 6.50
C HIS A 67 -6.93 -1.14 6.20
N ILE A 68 -6.10 -0.95 7.23
CA ILE A 68 -4.63 -0.89 7.06
C ILE A 68 -4.09 -2.23 6.55
N THR A 69 -4.61 -3.34 7.07
CA THR A 69 -4.24 -4.67 6.59
C THR A 69 -4.65 -4.87 5.13
N ALA A 70 -5.86 -4.43 4.74
CA ALA A 70 -6.31 -4.52 3.35
C ALA A 70 -5.46 -3.65 2.41
N MET A 71 -5.08 -2.44 2.81
CA MET A 71 -4.15 -1.59 2.07
C MET A 71 -2.80 -2.29 1.86
N ARG A 72 -2.18 -2.77 2.93
CA ARG A 72 -0.91 -3.50 2.86
C ARG A 72 -0.97 -4.70 1.91
N ASP A 73 -1.99 -5.53 2.05
CA ASP A 73 -2.17 -6.75 1.25
C ASP A 73 -2.41 -6.41 -0.23
N SER A 74 -3.09 -5.29 -0.52
CA SER A 74 -3.32 -4.83 -1.89
C SER A 74 -2.01 -4.42 -2.59
N PHE A 75 -1.11 -3.74 -1.89
CA PHE A 75 0.20 -3.40 -2.43
C PHE A 75 1.11 -4.62 -2.57
N ALA A 76 1.04 -5.57 -1.64
CA ALA A 76 1.75 -6.84 -1.77
C ALA A 76 1.28 -7.62 -3.01
N LEU A 77 -0.03 -7.62 -3.29
CA LEU A 77 -0.58 -8.21 -4.52
C LEU A 77 -0.11 -7.48 -5.78
N ALA A 78 0.00 -6.15 -5.75
CA ALA A 78 0.44 -5.34 -6.89
C ALA A 78 1.95 -5.45 -7.16
N MET A 79 2.76 -5.83 -6.15
CA MET A 79 4.23 -5.81 -6.22
C MET A 79 4.82 -6.55 -7.44
N PRO A 80 4.43 -7.78 -7.81
CA PRO A 80 5.02 -8.46 -8.96
C PRO A 80 4.76 -7.73 -10.28
N PHE A 81 3.59 -7.10 -10.44
CA PHE A 81 3.26 -6.32 -11.63
C PHE A 81 4.08 -5.04 -11.72
N VAL A 82 4.25 -4.36 -10.58
CA VAL A 82 5.10 -3.16 -10.47
C VAL A 82 6.56 -3.50 -10.78
N ILE A 83 7.09 -4.63 -10.28
CA ILE A 83 8.47 -5.07 -10.56
C ILE A 83 8.66 -5.31 -12.06
N VAL A 84 7.76 -6.08 -12.70
CA VAL A 84 7.84 -6.34 -14.14
C VAL A 84 7.81 -5.03 -14.94
N GLY A 85 6.87 -4.14 -14.62
CA GLY A 85 6.77 -2.86 -15.30
C GLY A 85 7.97 -1.94 -15.06
N SER A 86 8.52 -1.91 -13.83
CA SER A 86 9.68 -1.08 -13.51
C SER A 86 10.97 -1.52 -14.22
N LEU A 87 11.13 -2.82 -14.50
CA LEU A 87 12.23 -3.33 -15.31
C LEU A 87 12.19 -2.81 -16.76
N LEU A 88 11.02 -2.44 -17.28
CA LEU A 88 10.86 -1.89 -18.61
C LEU A 88 11.15 -0.39 -18.68
N VAL A 89 11.12 0.34 -17.55
CA VAL A 89 11.30 1.80 -17.50
C VAL A 89 12.63 2.25 -18.12
N PRO A 90 13.81 1.69 -17.76
CA PRO A 90 15.09 2.11 -18.35
C PRO A 90 15.17 1.85 -19.86
N ILE A 91 14.44 0.85 -20.36
CA ILE A 91 14.41 0.49 -21.77
C ILE A 91 13.46 1.43 -22.54
N LEU A 92 12.28 1.73 -21.97
CA LEU A 92 11.26 2.55 -22.62
C LEU A 92 11.52 4.04 -22.50
N PHE A 93 12.19 4.47 -21.44
CA PHE A 93 12.47 5.87 -21.11
C PHE A 93 13.95 6.05 -20.73
N PRO A 94 14.88 5.79 -21.65
CA PRO A 94 16.32 5.94 -21.38
C PRO A 94 16.65 7.42 -21.10
N PRO A 95 17.55 7.71 -20.15
CA PRO A 95 17.92 9.08 -19.77
C PRO A 95 18.86 9.75 -20.79
N VAL A 96 18.89 9.26 -22.02
CA VAL A 96 19.72 9.77 -23.12
C VAL A 96 18.84 10.11 -24.33
N SER A 97 19.20 11.15 -25.04
CA SER A 97 18.56 11.48 -26.31
C SER A 97 18.78 10.36 -27.33
N ILE A 98 17.68 9.87 -27.91
CA ILE A 98 17.72 8.76 -28.88
C ILE A 98 17.85 9.37 -30.28
N ASP A 99 19.03 9.21 -30.87
CA ASP A 99 19.22 9.49 -32.28
C ASP A 99 18.72 8.29 -33.12
N GLY A 100 17.68 8.47 -33.88
CA GLY A 100 17.08 7.42 -34.74
C GLY A 100 18.05 6.92 -35.82
N ALA A 101 19.10 7.65 -36.15
CA ALA A 101 20.13 7.25 -37.09
C ALA A 101 21.14 6.27 -36.49
N SER A 102 21.28 6.22 -35.16
CA SER A 102 22.15 5.29 -34.47
C SER A 102 21.60 3.88 -34.44
N ARG A 103 22.46 2.84 -34.39
CA ARG A 103 22.02 1.44 -34.23
C ARG A 103 21.16 1.24 -32.98
N PHE A 104 21.51 1.92 -31.88
CA PHE A 104 20.75 1.90 -30.65
C PHE A 104 19.34 2.49 -30.86
N GLY A 105 19.24 3.64 -31.55
CA GLY A 105 17.97 4.28 -31.85
C GLY A 105 17.07 3.42 -32.72
N GLN A 106 17.60 2.73 -33.73
CA GLN A 106 16.84 1.81 -34.58
C GLN A 106 16.26 0.62 -33.76
N VAL A 107 17.07 0.00 -32.91
CA VAL A 107 16.64 -1.09 -31.99
C VAL A 107 15.56 -0.58 -31.01
N TYR A 108 15.76 0.61 -30.46
CA TYR A 108 14.77 1.23 -29.56
C TYR A 108 13.41 1.45 -30.25
N LEU A 109 13.42 2.03 -31.45
CA LEU A 109 12.19 2.29 -32.23
C LEU A 109 11.45 0.98 -32.58
N LEU A 110 12.17 -0.12 -32.75
CA LEU A 110 11.59 -1.45 -32.99
C LEU A 110 11.00 -2.04 -31.69
N LEU A 111 11.70 -1.93 -30.56
CA LEU A 111 11.29 -2.54 -29.29
C LEU A 111 10.19 -1.76 -28.56
N ARG A 112 10.18 -0.44 -28.68
CA ARG A 112 9.23 0.43 -27.97
C ARG A 112 7.77 0.06 -28.19
N PRO A 113 7.26 -0.13 -29.44
CA PRO A 113 5.87 -0.49 -29.67
C PRO A 113 5.51 -1.88 -29.12
N ILE A 114 6.49 -2.79 -28.97
CA ILE A 114 6.31 -4.13 -28.40
C ILE A 114 6.24 -4.10 -26.89
N LEU A 115 7.11 -3.31 -26.23
CA LEU A 115 7.24 -3.27 -24.78
C LEU A 115 6.27 -2.28 -24.11
N LEU A 116 5.87 -1.23 -24.82
CA LEU A 116 4.98 -0.19 -24.28
C LEU A 116 3.63 -0.73 -23.80
N PRO A 117 2.93 -1.62 -24.52
CA PRO A 117 1.70 -2.23 -24.02
C PRO A 117 1.89 -3.03 -22.72
N THR A 118 3.00 -3.78 -22.61
CA THR A 118 3.32 -4.53 -21.40
C THR A 118 3.52 -3.60 -20.20
N PHE A 119 4.22 -2.48 -20.39
CA PHE A 119 4.37 -1.44 -19.37
C PHE A 119 3.02 -0.83 -18.98
N GLN A 120 2.18 -0.49 -19.96
CA GLN A 120 0.87 0.10 -19.71
C GLN A 120 -0.08 -0.86 -18.98
N LEU A 121 -0.02 -2.17 -19.28
CA LEU A 121 -0.85 -3.18 -18.62
C LEU A 121 -0.35 -3.58 -17.23
N THR A 122 0.90 -3.30 -16.89
CA THR A 122 1.47 -3.57 -15.56
C THR A 122 1.36 -2.34 -14.66
N ILE A 123 2.19 -1.33 -14.88
CA ILE A 123 2.21 -0.10 -14.09
C ILE A 123 0.99 0.78 -14.37
N GLY A 124 0.57 0.86 -15.63
CA GLY A 124 -0.56 1.71 -16.04
C GLY A 124 -1.91 1.26 -15.46
N LEU A 125 -2.05 0.01 -15.00
CA LEU A 125 -3.26 -0.52 -14.37
C LEU A 125 -3.11 -0.77 -12.86
N VAL A 126 -2.07 -0.26 -12.22
CA VAL A 126 -1.77 -0.57 -10.82
C VAL A 126 -2.91 -0.19 -9.87
N ALA A 127 -3.61 0.92 -10.10
CA ALA A 127 -4.75 1.31 -9.26
C ALA A 127 -5.91 0.30 -9.35
N LEU A 128 -6.14 -0.30 -10.52
CA LEU A 128 -7.15 -1.35 -10.69
C LEU A 128 -6.76 -2.62 -9.91
N ILE A 129 -5.47 -3.00 -9.96
CA ILE A 129 -4.94 -4.14 -9.20
C ILE A 129 -5.06 -3.90 -7.69
N VAL A 130 -4.74 -2.68 -7.24
CA VAL A 130 -4.90 -2.25 -5.84
C VAL A 130 -6.37 -2.26 -5.43
N ALA A 131 -7.29 -1.80 -6.29
CA ALA A 131 -8.73 -1.84 -6.02
C ALA A 131 -9.23 -3.27 -5.80
N PHE A 132 -8.80 -4.21 -6.66
CA PHE A 132 -9.11 -5.63 -6.47
C PHE A 132 -8.53 -6.17 -5.16
N GLY A 133 -7.24 -5.95 -4.93
CA GLY A 133 -6.52 -6.47 -3.77
C GLY A 133 -7.08 -5.95 -2.45
N ALA A 134 -7.34 -4.64 -2.35
CA ALA A 134 -7.90 -4.01 -1.16
C ALA A 134 -9.31 -4.52 -0.85
N SER A 135 -10.15 -4.63 -1.89
CA SER A 135 -11.52 -5.16 -1.73
C SER A 135 -11.53 -6.63 -1.35
N ALA A 136 -10.70 -7.47 -1.98
CA ALA A 136 -10.60 -8.89 -1.68
C ALA A 136 -10.06 -9.13 -0.25
N SER A 137 -8.99 -8.42 0.13
CA SER A 137 -8.41 -8.54 1.48
C SER A 137 -9.36 -8.04 2.57
N LEU A 138 -10.05 -6.92 2.35
CA LEU A 138 -11.04 -6.41 3.31
C LEU A 138 -12.24 -7.37 3.43
N ALA A 139 -12.72 -7.92 2.31
CA ALA A 139 -13.77 -8.92 2.28
C ALA A 139 -13.38 -10.18 3.07
N LYS A 140 -12.16 -10.67 2.91
CA LYS A 140 -11.61 -11.80 3.65
C LYS A 140 -11.68 -11.58 5.16
N GLN A 141 -11.29 -10.40 5.63
CA GLN A 141 -11.34 -10.06 7.05
C GLN A 141 -12.77 -9.99 7.60
N TYR A 142 -13.73 -9.64 6.74
CA TYR A 142 -15.14 -9.63 7.08
C TYR A 142 -15.86 -10.96 6.80
N ARG A 143 -15.13 -12.00 6.36
CA ARG A 143 -15.66 -13.32 6.00
C ARG A 143 -16.71 -13.23 4.88
N LEU A 144 -16.52 -12.32 3.95
CA LEU A 144 -17.32 -12.17 2.74
C LEU A 144 -16.68 -12.93 1.56
N PRO A 145 -17.40 -13.16 0.45
CA PRO A 145 -16.85 -13.84 -0.74
C PRO A 145 -15.74 -13.01 -1.40
N GLU A 146 -14.48 -13.35 -1.12
CA GLU A 146 -13.28 -12.56 -1.48
C GLU A 146 -13.23 -12.20 -2.98
N ARG A 147 -13.40 -13.20 -3.86
CA ARG A 147 -13.27 -13.02 -5.32
C ARG A 147 -14.34 -12.09 -5.89
N LEU A 148 -15.58 -12.30 -5.49
CA LEU A 148 -16.71 -11.50 -5.95
C LEU A 148 -16.62 -10.06 -5.43
N CYS A 149 -16.23 -9.90 -4.16
CA CYS A 149 -15.99 -8.59 -3.57
C CYS A 149 -14.80 -7.87 -4.22
N GLY A 150 -13.72 -8.59 -4.56
CA GLY A 150 -12.60 -8.04 -5.32
C GLY A 150 -13.03 -7.47 -6.67
N LEU A 151 -13.83 -8.24 -7.44
CA LEU A 151 -14.40 -7.76 -8.70
C LEU A 151 -15.34 -6.57 -8.52
N THR A 152 -16.16 -6.58 -7.45
CA THR A 152 -17.03 -5.43 -7.12
C THR A 152 -16.20 -4.18 -6.86
N GLY A 153 -15.06 -4.30 -6.15
CA GLY A 153 -14.14 -3.19 -5.93
C GLY A 153 -13.54 -2.63 -7.22
N CYS A 154 -13.17 -3.49 -8.17
CA CYS A 154 -12.73 -3.05 -9.50
C CYS A 154 -13.83 -2.26 -10.24
N LEU A 155 -15.06 -2.78 -10.26
CA LEU A 155 -16.18 -2.13 -10.91
C LEU A 155 -16.52 -0.80 -10.24
N ALA A 156 -16.52 -0.76 -8.90
CA ALA A 156 -16.72 0.45 -8.11
C ALA A 156 -15.65 1.50 -8.44
N PHE A 157 -14.37 1.10 -8.50
CA PHE A 157 -13.28 1.98 -8.88
C PHE A 157 -13.44 2.54 -10.29
N LEU A 158 -13.77 1.70 -11.28
CA LEU A 158 -14.01 2.13 -12.66
C LEU A 158 -15.15 3.15 -12.75
N LEU A 159 -16.23 2.97 -11.97
CA LEU A 159 -17.30 3.97 -11.88
C LEU A 159 -16.82 5.26 -11.24
N PHE A 160 -16.00 5.20 -10.19
CA PHE A 160 -15.44 6.40 -9.54
C PHE A 160 -14.57 7.23 -10.46
N ILE A 161 -13.75 6.60 -11.31
CA ILE A 161 -12.92 7.34 -12.29
C ILE A 161 -13.71 7.89 -13.47
N GLY A 162 -15.04 7.69 -13.48
CA GLY A 162 -15.91 8.26 -14.49
C GLY A 162 -15.83 7.51 -15.82
N PHE A 163 -16.34 6.30 -15.84
CA PHE A 163 -16.60 5.58 -17.09
C PHE A 163 -17.60 6.39 -17.93
N ARG A 164 -17.11 7.18 -18.89
CA ARG A 164 -17.94 7.93 -19.85
C ARG A 164 -18.03 7.18 -21.18
N GLU A 165 -19.03 7.50 -21.95
CA GLU A 165 -19.43 6.81 -23.19
C GLU A 165 -18.33 6.51 -24.20
N THR A 166 -17.16 7.13 -24.10
CA THR A 166 -16.10 7.01 -25.10
C THR A 166 -14.71 6.62 -24.62
N ALA A 167 -14.35 6.83 -23.34
CA ALA A 167 -13.05 6.39 -22.83
C ALA A 167 -12.96 6.44 -21.30
N VAL A 168 -12.35 5.40 -20.70
CA VAL A 168 -11.81 5.47 -19.35
C VAL A 168 -10.58 6.38 -19.38
N SER A 169 -10.51 7.37 -18.49
CA SER A 169 -9.31 8.17 -18.38
C SER A 169 -8.13 7.31 -17.92
N ASN A 170 -7.23 6.95 -18.83
CA ASN A 170 -6.06 6.12 -18.54
C ASN A 170 -5.17 6.71 -17.43
N VAL A 171 -5.26 8.02 -17.17
CA VAL A 171 -4.48 8.73 -16.16
C VAL A 171 -4.75 8.17 -14.75
N TYR A 172 -6.01 7.85 -14.45
CA TYR A 172 -6.39 7.36 -13.11
C TYR A 172 -6.31 5.84 -12.94
N LEU A 173 -6.04 5.08 -13.99
CA LEU A 173 -5.80 3.63 -13.88
C LEU A 173 -4.42 3.32 -13.27
N GLY A 174 -3.46 4.24 -13.44
CA GLY A 174 -2.12 4.18 -12.85
C GLY A 174 -2.05 4.76 -11.44
N GLY A 175 -0.86 5.25 -11.07
CA GLY A 175 -0.56 5.75 -9.74
C GLY A 175 -1.47 6.86 -9.22
N MET A 176 -1.91 7.77 -10.10
CA MET A 176 -2.81 8.86 -9.73
C MET A 176 -4.16 8.40 -9.18
N GLY A 177 -4.59 7.18 -9.54
CA GLY A 177 -5.85 6.61 -9.06
C GLY A 177 -5.75 5.78 -7.79
N ILE A 178 -4.57 5.57 -7.21
CA ILE A 178 -4.38 4.67 -6.05
C ILE A 178 -5.28 5.07 -4.87
N PHE A 179 -5.32 6.35 -4.52
CA PHE A 179 -6.18 6.82 -3.42
C PHE A 179 -7.67 6.61 -3.73
N THR A 180 -8.08 6.88 -4.97
CA THR A 180 -9.44 6.59 -5.42
C THR A 180 -9.75 5.10 -5.34
N ALA A 181 -8.80 4.23 -5.71
CA ALA A 181 -8.92 2.78 -5.61
C ALA A 181 -9.12 2.31 -4.17
N LEU A 182 -8.37 2.84 -3.22
CA LEU A 182 -8.49 2.50 -1.80
C LEU A 182 -9.83 2.98 -1.20
N ILE A 183 -10.25 4.20 -1.55
CA ILE A 183 -11.53 4.76 -1.08
C ILE A 183 -12.71 4.00 -1.69
N SER A 184 -12.70 3.72 -2.99
CA SER A 184 -13.75 2.96 -3.66
C SER A 184 -13.88 1.53 -3.13
N SER A 185 -12.73 0.89 -2.85
CA SER A 185 -12.67 -0.44 -2.25
C SER A 185 -13.30 -0.46 -0.86
N THR A 186 -12.90 0.48 -0.01
CA THR A 186 -13.45 0.61 1.34
C THR A 186 -14.95 0.89 1.30
N TYR A 187 -15.38 1.85 0.48
CA TYR A 187 -16.78 2.22 0.32
C TYR A 187 -17.65 1.03 -0.11
N SER A 188 -17.25 0.34 -1.17
CA SER A 188 -18.00 -0.79 -1.72
C SER A 188 -18.10 -1.95 -0.72
N ILE A 189 -17.01 -2.30 -0.05
CA ILE A 189 -17.00 -3.44 0.89
C ILE A 189 -17.75 -3.13 2.18
N GLU A 190 -17.73 -1.89 2.68
CA GLU A 190 -18.53 -1.53 3.86
C GLU A 190 -20.03 -1.55 3.55
N ILE A 191 -20.48 -1.16 2.36
CA ILE A 191 -21.88 -1.33 1.95
C ILE A 191 -22.25 -2.81 1.90
N ILE A 192 -21.43 -3.65 1.21
CA ILE A 192 -21.68 -5.08 1.12
C ILE A 192 -21.78 -5.69 2.53
N ARG A 193 -20.81 -5.37 3.41
CA ARG A 193 -20.80 -5.80 4.81
C ARG A 193 -22.08 -5.42 5.56
N PHE A 194 -22.54 -4.19 5.37
CA PHE A 194 -23.79 -3.71 5.98
C PHE A 194 -24.97 -4.58 5.57
N PHE A 195 -25.14 -4.88 4.27
CA PHE A 195 -26.21 -5.71 3.75
C PHE A 195 -26.13 -7.15 4.29
N TYR A 196 -24.92 -7.74 4.32
CA TYR A 196 -24.71 -9.08 4.87
C TYR A 196 -25.05 -9.14 6.36
N LYS A 197 -24.66 -8.13 7.15
CA LYS A 197 -24.98 -8.06 8.58
C LYS A 197 -26.48 -7.90 8.84
N LYS A 198 -27.18 -7.14 8.00
CA LYS A 198 -28.64 -6.95 8.10
C LYS A 198 -29.44 -8.13 7.54
N GLY A 199 -28.78 -9.05 6.83
CA GLY A 199 -29.44 -10.15 6.16
C GLY A 199 -30.28 -9.74 4.94
N TRP A 200 -30.04 -8.54 4.38
CA TRP A 200 -30.72 -8.01 3.18
C TRP A 200 -30.08 -8.54 1.91
N CYS A 201 -29.98 -9.86 1.83
CA CYS A 201 -29.39 -10.59 0.71
C CYS A 201 -30.33 -11.70 0.27
N ILE A 202 -30.29 -12.06 -1.01
CA ILE A 202 -31.05 -13.20 -1.53
C ILE A 202 -30.38 -14.47 -1.00
N ARG A 203 -31.13 -15.25 -0.22
CA ARG A 203 -30.68 -16.52 0.33
C ARG A 203 -31.17 -17.66 -0.52
N LEU A 204 -30.29 -18.49 -1.00
CA LEU A 204 -30.59 -19.74 -1.67
C LEU A 204 -30.41 -20.92 -0.72
N PRO A 205 -31.13 -22.06 -0.96
CA PRO A 205 -30.97 -23.30 -0.19
C PRO A 205 -29.52 -23.82 -0.22
N ASP A 206 -29.18 -24.66 0.79
CA ASP A 206 -27.80 -25.17 0.96
C ASP A 206 -27.39 -26.20 -0.11
N GLU A 207 -28.34 -26.76 -0.84
CA GLU A 207 -28.12 -27.68 -1.97
C GLU A 207 -27.50 -26.97 -3.19
N VAL A 208 -27.62 -25.64 -3.27
CA VAL A 208 -27.04 -24.84 -4.37
C VAL A 208 -25.53 -24.69 -4.17
N PRO A 209 -24.71 -24.89 -5.23
CA PRO A 209 -23.28 -24.71 -5.18
C PRO A 209 -22.87 -23.34 -4.58
N LEU A 210 -21.86 -23.34 -3.70
CA LEU A 210 -21.44 -22.17 -2.92
C LEU A 210 -21.17 -20.92 -3.79
N MET A 211 -20.56 -21.11 -4.97
CA MET A 211 -20.24 -20.00 -5.88
C MET A 211 -21.52 -19.31 -6.38
N THR A 212 -22.52 -20.10 -6.78
CA THR A 212 -23.82 -19.59 -7.23
C THR A 212 -24.55 -18.89 -6.10
N ARG A 213 -24.59 -19.50 -4.91
CA ARG A 213 -25.20 -18.92 -3.72
C ARG A 213 -24.57 -17.57 -3.36
N ASN A 214 -23.25 -17.47 -3.34
CA ASN A 214 -22.54 -16.23 -3.08
C ASN A 214 -22.84 -15.16 -4.13
N GLY A 215 -22.97 -15.53 -5.40
CA GLY A 215 -23.35 -14.62 -6.48
C GLY A 215 -24.71 -14.00 -6.27
N PHE A 216 -25.73 -14.81 -5.94
CA PHE A 216 -27.09 -14.31 -5.66
C PHE A 216 -27.15 -13.48 -4.38
N GLN A 217 -26.42 -13.85 -3.33
CA GLN A 217 -26.33 -13.05 -2.10
C GLN A 217 -25.73 -11.67 -2.35
N LEU A 218 -24.80 -11.54 -3.28
CA LEU A 218 -24.15 -10.28 -3.61
C LEU A 218 -24.99 -9.38 -4.52
N LEU A 219 -26.00 -9.90 -5.21
CA LEU A 219 -26.74 -9.20 -6.27
C LEU A 219 -27.35 -7.88 -5.79
N ILE A 220 -28.09 -7.87 -4.69
CA ILE A 220 -28.69 -6.66 -4.11
C ILE A 220 -27.62 -5.68 -3.62
N PRO A 221 -26.62 -6.09 -2.79
CA PRO A 221 -25.55 -5.21 -2.38
C PRO A 221 -24.77 -4.59 -3.56
N LEU A 222 -24.47 -5.39 -4.59
CA LEU A 222 -23.79 -4.93 -5.79
C LEU A 222 -24.58 -3.84 -6.52
N LEU A 223 -25.88 -4.07 -6.72
CA LEU A 223 -26.76 -3.08 -7.36
C LEU A 223 -26.73 -1.75 -6.59
N VAL A 224 -26.84 -1.81 -5.26
CA VAL A 224 -26.82 -0.60 -4.41
C VAL A 224 -25.47 0.10 -4.48
N VAL A 225 -24.34 -0.63 -4.45
CA VAL A 225 -23.00 -0.05 -4.62
C VAL A 225 -22.90 0.68 -5.96
N MET A 226 -23.28 0.04 -7.06
CA MET A 226 -23.19 0.63 -8.40
C MET A 226 -24.06 1.87 -8.54
N LEU A 227 -25.32 1.80 -8.12
CA LEU A 227 -26.26 2.92 -8.20
C LEU A 227 -25.82 4.09 -7.30
N SER A 228 -25.38 3.81 -6.07
CA SER A 228 -24.94 4.87 -5.14
C SER A 228 -23.72 5.63 -5.67
N ILE A 229 -22.74 4.94 -6.27
CA ILE A 229 -21.59 5.58 -6.91
C ILE A 229 -22.02 6.39 -8.13
N SER A 230 -22.89 5.85 -8.97
CA SER A 230 -23.39 6.55 -10.15
C SER A 230 -24.14 7.84 -9.78
N VAL A 231 -25.01 7.79 -8.78
CA VAL A 231 -25.71 8.97 -8.26
C VAL A 231 -24.74 9.99 -7.66
N MET A 232 -23.78 9.51 -6.87
CA MET A 232 -22.73 10.38 -6.28
C MET A 232 -21.91 11.08 -7.35
N ASN A 233 -21.46 10.37 -8.39
CA ASN A 233 -20.74 10.95 -9.51
C ASN A 233 -21.58 11.99 -10.26
N ALA A 234 -22.86 11.70 -10.50
CA ALA A 234 -23.76 12.64 -11.16
C ALA A 234 -23.95 13.94 -10.36
N ILE A 235 -24.16 13.83 -9.05
CA ILE A 235 -24.29 14.98 -8.15
C ILE A 235 -23.00 15.80 -8.14
N LEU A 236 -21.84 15.16 -7.95
CA LEU A 236 -20.54 15.84 -7.88
C LEU A 236 -20.22 16.54 -9.20
N LEU A 237 -20.48 15.90 -10.32
CA LEU A 237 -20.25 16.51 -11.62
C LEU A 237 -21.14 17.73 -11.87
N GLN A 238 -22.43 17.69 -11.45
CA GLN A 238 -23.36 18.81 -11.60
C GLN A 238 -23.02 19.97 -10.65
N THR A 239 -22.55 19.67 -9.44
CA THR A 239 -22.29 20.71 -8.41
C THR A 239 -20.90 21.32 -8.52
N THR A 240 -19.89 20.51 -8.82
CA THR A 240 -18.48 20.93 -8.82
C THR A 240 -17.86 21.00 -10.23
N GLY A 241 -18.50 20.40 -11.23
CA GLY A 241 -17.95 20.23 -12.57
C GLY A 241 -16.75 19.26 -12.64
N ARG A 242 -16.39 18.62 -11.53
CA ARG A 242 -15.20 17.76 -11.37
C ARG A 242 -15.58 16.31 -11.12
N ILE A 243 -14.68 15.40 -11.45
CA ILE A 243 -14.81 13.96 -11.15
C ILE A 243 -14.22 13.65 -9.77
N VAL A 244 -14.68 12.54 -9.16
CA VAL A 244 -14.25 12.12 -7.82
C VAL A 244 -12.72 12.00 -7.68
N PRO A 245 -11.96 11.41 -8.62
CA PRO A 245 -10.51 11.32 -8.53
C PRO A 245 -9.80 12.68 -8.43
N GLU A 246 -10.31 13.71 -9.11
CA GLU A 246 -9.74 15.07 -9.04
C GLU A 246 -9.89 15.65 -7.62
N LEU A 247 -11.07 15.50 -7.02
CA LEU A 247 -11.33 15.96 -5.66
C LEU A 247 -10.50 15.21 -4.63
N ILE A 248 -10.38 13.89 -4.79
CA ILE A 248 -9.53 13.06 -3.91
C ILE A 248 -8.06 13.46 -4.07
N SER A 249 -7.57 13.61 -5.30
CA SER A 249 -6.18 14.00 -5.56
C SER A 249 -5.85 15.36 -4.96
N GLU A 250 -6.77 16.32 -5.07
CA GLU A 250 -6.59 17.66 -4.47
C GLU A 250 -6.57 17.61 -2.94
N ALA A 251 -7.47 16.83 -2.32
CA ALA A 251 -7.51 16.66 -0.87
C ALA A 251 -6.29 15.94 -0.31
N VAL A 252 -5.72 14.97 -1.04
CA VAL A 252 -4.56 14.17 -0.61
C VAL A 252 -3.24 14.85 -0.97
N ARG A 253 -3.22 15.76 -1.95
CA ARG A 253 -2.02 16.45 -2.43
C ARG A 253 -1.12 17.03 -1.33
N PRO A 254 -1.63 17.73 -0.28
CA PRO A 254 -0.76 18.25 0.78
C PRO A 254 -0.06 17.12 1.56
N LEU A 255 -0.72 15.96 1.77
CA LEU A 255 -0.12 14.80 2.44
C LEU A 255 0.95 14.15 1.55
N VAL A 256 0.67 14.03 0.26
CA VAL A 256 1.65 13.54 -0.73
C VAL A 256 2.88 14.45 -0.70
N LEU A 257 2.73 15.77 -0.82
CA LEU A 257 3.84 16.73 -0.78
C LEU A 257 4.63 16.67 0.54
N ALA A 258 3.97 16.44 1.67
CA ALA A 258 4.63 16.30 2.96
C ALA A 258 5.46 15.00 3.04
N SER A 259 5.01 13.91 2.44
CA SER A 259 5.69 12.61 2.47
C SER A 259 6.99 12.57 1.66
N ASP A 260 7.20 13.51 0.73
CA ASP A 260 8.41 13.64 -0.11
C ASP A 260 9.53 14.43 0.60
N THR A 261 9.39 14.76 1.86
CA THR A 261 10.44 15.44 2.60
C THR A 261 11.45 14.44 3.16
N LEU A 262 12.75 14.85 3.17
CA LEU A 262 13.80 14.05 3.82
C LEU A 262 13.41 13.68 5.28
N MET A 263 12.79 14.63 5.98
CA MET A 263 12.34 14.41 7.37
C MET A 263 11.28 13.32 7.46
N ALA A 264 10.29 13.30 6.56
CA ALA A 264 9.26 12.26 6.53
C ALA A 264 9.86 10.86 6.27
N VAL A 265 10.83 10.77 5.35
CA VAL A 265 11.53 9.52 5.06
C VAL A 265 12.34 9.07 6.29
N LEU A 266 13.10 9.97 6.92
CA LEU A 266 13.89 9.65 8.11
C LEU A 266 13.00 9.21 9.29
N ILE A 267 11.87 9.89 9.52
CA ILE A 267 10.91 9.51 10.56
C ILE A 267 10.32 8.13 10.25
N SER A 268 9.94 7.86 9.00
CA SER A 268 9.40 6.55 8.59
C SER A 268 10.41 5.43 8.81
N LEU A 269 11.67 5.64 8.44
CA LEU A 269 12.75 4.68 8.67
C LEU A 269 13.04 4.50 10.16
N PHE A 270 13.03 5.57 10.93
CA PHE A 270 13.23 5.51 12.38
C PHE A 270 12.13 4.69 13.05
N ILE A 271 10.86 4.98 12.74
CA ILE A 271 9.72 4.23 13.28
C ILE A 271 9.77 2.76 12.83
N CYS A 272 10.12 2.50 11.57
CA CYS A 272 10.29 1.15 11.04
C CYS A 272 11.31 0.35 11.87
N ASN A 273 12.50 0.92 12.08
CA ASN A 273 13.56 0.28 12.88
C ASN A 273 13.17 0.12 14.35
N LEU A 274 12.47 1.12 14.91
CA LEU A 274 11.97 1.07 16.28
C LEU A 274 10.96 -0.08 16.47
N LEU A 275 10.05 -0.28 15.51
CA LEU A 275 9.10 -1.40 15.50
C LEU A 275 9.83 -2.75 15.41
N TRP A 276 10.87 -2.86 14.56
CA TRP A 276 11.71 -4.05 14.49
C TRP A 276 12.41 -4.35 15.83
N PHE A 277 12.86 -3.32 16.50
CA PHE A 277 13.52 -3.45 17.82
C PHE A 277 12.57 -4.04 18.87
N ILE A 278 11.27 -3.72 18.80
CA ILE A 278 10.22 -4.26 19.68
C ILE A 278 9.78 -5.69 19.27
N GLY A 279 10.32 -6.22 18.17
CA GLY A 279 9.93 -7.52 17.63
C GLY A 279 8.67 -7.50 16.74
N ILE A 280 8.22 -6.31 16.33
CA ILE A 280 7.12 -6.12 15.39
C ILE A 280 7.69 -5.88 14.00
N HIS A 281 7.10 -6.49 12.97
CA HIS A 281 7.57 -6.32 11.60
C HIS A 281 7.27 -4.89 11.10
N GLY A 282 8.16 -3.95 11.42
CA GLY A 282 7.99 -2.51 11.18
C GLY A 282 7.73 -2.17 9.71
N ALA A 283 8.41 -2.86 8.78
CA ALA A 283 8.21 -2.64 7.35
C ALA A 283 6.76 -2.90 6.91
N LEU A 284 6.08 -3.93 7.43
CA LEU A 284 4.69 -4.23 7.07
C LEU A 284 3.73 -3.11 7.48
N ILE A 285 3.98 -2.45 8.60
CA ILE A 285 3.14 -1.35 9.09
C ILE A 285 3.43 -0.09 8.30
N ILE A 286 4.71 0.28 8.18
CA ILE A 286 5.12 1.51 7.50
C ILE A 286 4.76 1.46 6.02
N THR A 287 5.00 0.35 5.33
CA THR A 287 4.63 0.23 3.91
C THR A 287 3.10 0.26 3.71
N GLY A 288 2.32 -0.31 4.63
CA GLY A 288 0.86 -0.22 4.58
C GLY A 288 0.34 1.22 4.60
N ILE A 289 1.02 2.10 5.31
CA ILE A 289 0.63 3.52 5.44
C ILE A 289 1.28 4.38 4.35
N MET A 290 2.57 4.17 4.07
CA MET A 290 3.36 5.06 3.22
C MET A 290 3.32 4.71 1.73
N ASN A 291 3.05 3.44 1.37
CA ASN A 291 3.03 3.02 -0.04
C ASN A 291 2.10 3.83 -0.94
N PRO A 292 0.87 4.21 -0.55
CA PRO A 292 0.02 5.05 -1.38
C PRO A 292 0.72 6.34 -1.79
N PHE A 293 1.42 6.98 -0.85
CA PHE A 293 2.14 8.23 -1.09
C PHE A 293 3.37 8.01 -1.98
N TRP A 294 4.22 7.03 -1.67
CA TRP A 294 5.42 6.73 -2.44
C TRP A 294 5.11 6.28 -3.86
N MET A 295 4.10 5.44 -4.04
CA MET A 295 3.66 5.01 -5.36
C MET A 295 3.12 6.17 -6.19
N THR A 296 2.36 7.08 -5.61
CA THR A 296 1.88 8.26 -6.32
C THR A 296 3.04 9.09 -6.87
N TYR A 297 4.08 9.34 -6.06
CA TYR A 297 5.28 10.04 -6.52
C TYR A 297 6.05 9.28 -7.60
N LEU A 298 6.22 7.99 -7.42
CA LEU A 298 6.88 7.15 -8.42
C LEU A 298 6.20 7.30 -9.78
N PHE A 299 4.87 7.25 -9.81
CA PHE A 299 4.10 7.35 -11.04
C PHE A 299 4.06 8.78 -11.61
N GLU A 300 3.98 9.81 -10.77
CA GLU A 300 4.13 11.19 -11.23
C GLU A 300 5.48 11.41 -11.92
N ASN A 301 6.57 10.91 -11.33
CA ASN A 301 7.90 10.98 -11.92
C ASN A 301 8.02 10.19 -13.22
N GLN A 302 7.40 9.01 -13.32
CA GLN A 302 7.38 8.21 -14.54
C GLN A 302 6.60 8.93 -15.66
N GLN A 303 5.48 9.56 -15.35
CA GLN A 303 4.71 10.36 -16.32
C GLN A 303 5.49 11.59 -16.77
N ALA A 304 6.17 12.29 -15.85
CA ALA A 304 7.01 13.42 -16.18
C ALA A 304 8.16 13.01 -17.10
N LEU A 305 8.82 11.88 -16.81
CA LEU A 305 9.87 11.32 -17.66
C LEU A 305 9.35 10.96 -19.06
N ALA A 306 8.19 10.31 -19.13
CA ALA A 306 7.55 9.96 -20.40
C ALA A 306 7.15 11.20 -21.23
N ALA A 307 6.83 12.31 -20.57
CA ALA A 307 6.52 13.59 -21.21
C ALA A 307 7.75 14.46 -21.54
N GLY A 308 8.98 13.95 -21.25
CA GLY A 308 10.22 14.73 -21.40
C GLY A 308 10.35 15.91 -20.43
N SER A 309 9.57 15.90 -19.35
CA SER A 309 9.57 16.95 -18.33
C SER A 309 10.55 16.58 -17.19
N PRO A 310 11.14 17.57 -16.48
CA PRO A 310 12.01 17.26 -15.35
C PRO A 310 11.26 16.48 -14.25
N THR A 311 11.85 15.38 -13.80
CA THR A 311 11.26 14.47 -12.82
C THR A 311 11.33 14.99 -11.38
N ASP A 312 12.18 15.98 -11.09
CA ASP A 312 12.32 16.56 -9.77
C ASP A 312 11.65 17.95 -9.70
N ARG A 313 10.51 18.02 -9.00
CA ARG A 313 9.79 19.28 -8.76
C ARG A 313 10.56 20.28 -7.91
N LYS A 314 11.60 19.86 -7.18
CA LYS A 314 12.41 20.78 -6.35
C LYS A 314 13.40 21.58 -7.18
N SER A 315 13.91 21.00 -8.27
CA SER A 315 14.83 21.70 -9.17
C SER A 315 14.15 22.80 -10.02
N THR A 316 12.85 22.67 -10.27
CA THR A 316 12.07 23.65 -11.05
C THR A 316 11.62 24.90 -10.25
N ARG A 317 11.74 24.88 -8.91
CA ARG A 317 11.40 26.03 -8.05
C ARG A 317 12.59 26.93 -7.71
N LEU A 318 13.78 26.58 -8.16
CA LEU A 318 15.02 27.33 -7.93
C LEU A 318 15.49 28.14 -9.15
N ASN A 319 14.71 28.16 -10.25
CA ASN A 319 14.94 29.03 -11.42
C ASN A 319 13.80 30.02 -11.57
#